data_2edaa74b05375e069862e44b941fa2fe
#
_entry.id   2edaa74b05375e069862e44b941fa2fe
#
_cell.length_a   1.000
_cell.length_b   1.000
_cell.length_c   1.000
_cell.angle_alpha   90.00
_cell.angle_beta   90.00
_cell.angle_gamma   90.00
#
_symmetry.space_group_name_H-M   'P 1'
#
loop_
_entity.id
_entity.type
_entity.pdbx_description
1 polymer ?
#
loop_
_entity_poly.entity_id
_entity_poly.type
_entity_poly.pdbx_seq_one_letter_code
_entity_poly.pdbx_strand_id
1 'polypeptide(L)'
;MSELEALLAQVDADRLMAHVRNITQFERIPGSDEERAAFDCIEKALVACGLSPQRQMLPAYISIPVCAELTVAGENIPCTTHSMLPSAELNAELVEVPDAASILRCNVVGKILLIDGLAMAPVVRAAQEAGALGVVFVAGSRHYHKMIVSTVWGSPEPDDCTAFLGIPAVTVSYRDGERIRSLLRRSVEVHMATAVENKWMELPVITADIGRTDKGYLMLTGHVDSWYKGAMDNASGNAAALEIARILAAEQPFLRRGVRVVFWSGHSHGRYAGSTAFCDAFFQDIHDNAFLHVNADCLGGCGATLLSQGGCMAESWALGDFAIRTVTGEGFEGTRFSRSCDQSFWGTGTPSLFSSVSEQPKPETEDAASKAFGLMFGGSKSGGYGWWWHTEADTVDKIDPELLRRDTQIFLAAVYKACADPIIPLDIRAGFAEFAEQVRDYAATGNGLDFRPLLSRIQWVENLLASLDLSGDTEKANRLILKFEQKLVPLLYVKKSRFGHDAASRQAPLPLLEEVP
;
A
#
# COMPACT_ATOMS: atom_id res chain seq x y z
N MET A 1 23.25 15.75 23.37
CA MET A 1 22.25 15.42 22.33
C MET A 1 23.02 14.85 21.17
N SER A 2 22.72 13.64 20.73
CA SER A 2 23.33 13.07 19.53
C SER A 2 22.87 13.86 18.30
N GLU A 3 23.58 13.72 17.17
CA GLU A 3 23.21 14.35 15.91
C GLU A 3 21.78 13.96 15.49
N LEU A 4 21.45 12.67 15.57
CA LEU A 4 20.09 12.19 15.29
C LEU A 4 19.04 12.81 16.22
N GLU A 5 19.27 12.90 17.52
CA GLU A 5 18.32 13.57 18.46
C GLU A 5 18.09 15.03 18.08
N ALA A 6 19.13 15.73 17.62
CA ALA A 6 19.02 17.12 17.16
C ALA A 6 18.17 17.22 15.87
N LEU A 7 18.26 16.23 14.96
CA LEU A 7 17.42 16.18 13.76
C LEU A 7 15.97 15.85 14.09
N LEU A 8 15.73 14.84 14.95
CA LEU A 8 14.38 14.46 15.37
C LEU A 8 13.65 15.63 16.07
N ALA A 9 14.39 16.46 16.82
CA ALA A 9 13.83 17.65 17.47
C ALA A 9 13.38 18.76 16.48
N GLN A 10 13.82 18.71 15.22
CA GLN A 10 13.42 19.66 14.17
C GLN A 10 12.07 19.33 13.53
N VAL A 11 11.50 18.14 13.77
CA VAL A 11 10.18 17.77 13.25
C VAL A 11 9.11 18.60 13.96
N ASP A 12 8.42 19.42 13.18
CA ASP A 12 7.48 20.44 13.67
C ASP A 12 6.03 20.04 13.34
N ALA A 13 5.23 19.82 14.38
CA ALA A 13 3.82 19.42 14.25
C ALA A 13 2.97 20.47 13.53
N ASP A 14 3.20 21.76 13.78
CA ASP A 14 2.44 22.84 13.14
C ASP A 14 2.76 22.92 11.65
N ARG A 15 4.01 22.69 11.26
CA ARG A 15 4.45 22.65 9.86
C ARG A 15 3.86 21.43 9.14
N LEU A 16 3.88 20.26 9.76
CA LEU A 16 3.22 19.05 9.26
C LEU A 16 1.74 19.31 9.01
N MET A 17 1.04 19.86 10.01
CA MET A 17 -0.38 20.19 9.88
C MET A 17 -0.66 21.30 8.85
N ALA A 18 0.27 22.21 8.61
CA ALA A 18 0.15 23.19 7.53
C ALA A 18 0.20 22.51 6.15
N HIS A 19 1.11 21.55 5.94
CA HIS A 19 1.15 20.75 4.72
C HIS A 19 -0.13 19.92 4.54
N VAL A 20 -0.61 19.23 5.58
CA VAL A 20 -1.88 18.49 5.54
C VAL A 20 -3.02 19.41 5.10
N ARG A 21 -3.18 20.60 5.73
CA ARG A 21 -4.24 21.56 5.40
C ARG A 21 -4.13 22.06 3.96
N ASN A 22 -2.92 22.30 3.47
CA ASN A 22 -2.71 22.80 2.10
C ASN A 22 -3.09 21.74 1.06
N ILE A 23 -2.73 20.47 1.28
CA ILE A 23 -3.02 19.36 0.36
C ILE A 23 -4.52 19.02 0.39
N THR A 24 -5.15 19.02 1.56
CA THR A 24 -6.57 18.66 1.74
C THR A 24 -7.57 19.73 1.34
N GLN A 25 -7.12 20.89 0.87
CA GLN A 25 -8.03 21.85 0.20
C GLN A 25 -8.68 21.20 -1.02
N PHE A 26 -8.02 20.27 -1.65
CA PHE A 26 -8.37 19.61 -2.89
C PHE A 26 -8.90 18.18 -2.66
N GLU A 27 -9.88 17.77 -3.46
CA GLU A 27 -10.23 16.37 -3.66
C GLU A 27 -9.41 15.90 -4.87
N ARG A 28 -8.42 15.02 -4.61
CA ARG A 28 -7.33 14.75 -5.55
C ARG A 28 -7.64 13.56 -6.44
N ILE A 29 -8.69 13.68 -7.26
CA ILE A 29 -9.02 12.67 -8.27
C ILE A 29 -7.95 12.69 -9.37
N PRO A 30 -7.37 11.54 -9.77
CA PRO A 30 -6.32 11.48 -10.78
C PRO A 30 -6.66 12.23 -12.07
N GLY A 31 -5.75 13.14 -12.45
CA GLY A 31 -5.85 13.95 -13.66
C GLY A 31 -6.76 15.19 -13.54
N SER A 32 -7.38 15.45 -12.38
CA SER A 32 -8.16 16.67 -12.15
C SER A 32 -7.29 17.93 -11.99
N ASP A 33 -7.90 19.10 -12.12
CA ASP A 33 -7.23 20.38 -11.83
C ASP A 33 -6.88 20.51 -10.36
N GLU A 34 -7.71 19.98 -9.48
CA GLU A 34 -7.52 19.93 -8.04
C GLU A 34 -6.31 19.07 -7.65
N GLU A 35 -6.14 17.90 -8.28
CA GLU A 35 -4.95 17.10 -8.09
C GLU A 35 -3.70 17.84 -8.56
N ARG A 36 -3.73 18.47 -9.74
CA ARG A 36 -2.62 19.29 -10.24
C ARG A 36 -2.24 20.41 -9.26
N ALA A 37 -3.23 21.07 -8.65
CA ALA A 37 -2.99 22.10 -7.65
C ALA A 37 -2.34 21.52 -6.37
N ALA A 38 -2.69 20.32 -5.95
CA ALA A 38 -2.02 19.64 -4.84
C ALA A 38 -0.55 19.30 -5.17
N PHE A 39 -0.27 18.82 -6.38
CA PHE A 39 1.11 18.62 -6.86
C PHE A 39 1.90 19.95 -6.90
N ASP A 40 1.26 21.05 -7.29
CA ASP A 40 1.90 22.39 -7.26
C ASP A 40 2.25 22.82 -5.84
N CYS A 41 1.43 22.48 -4.83
CA CYS A 41 1.75 22.74 -3.43
C CYS A 41 2.98 21.94 -2.98
N ILE A 42 3.07 20.67 -3.36
CA ILE A 42 4.20 19.78 -3.05
C ILE A 42 5.48 20.32 -3.71
N GLU A 43 5.43 20.65 -5.01
CA GLU A 43 6.59 21.16 -5.75
C GLU A 43 7.10 22.47 -5.15
N LYS A 44 6.20 23.42 -4.81
CA LYS A 44 6.55 24.66 -4.13
C LYS A 44 7.21 24.42 -2.77
N ALA A 45 6.73 23.43 -2.00
CA ALA A 45 7.32 23.08 -0.72
C ALA A 45 8.75 22.55 -0.87
N LEU A 46 9.00 21.69 -1.86
CA LEU A 46 10.34 21.17 -2.17
C LEU A 46 11.29 22.29 -2.63
N VAL A 47 10.85 23.18 -3.50
CA VAL A 47 11.63 24.35 -3.93
C VAL A 47 11.96 25.28 -2.76
N ALA A 48 11.02 25.49 -1.84
CA ALA A 48 11.24 26.30 -0.63
C ALA A 48 12.30 25.71 0.31
N CYS A 49 12.54 24.39 0.22
CA CYS A 49 13.64 23.70 0.93
C CYS A 49 14.96 23.73 0.17
N GLY A 50 15.05 24.45 -0.96
CA GLY A 50 16.27 24.53 -1.80
C GLY A 50 16.49 23.33 -2.69
N LEU A 51 15.49 22.45 -2.87
CA LEU A 51 15.55 21.31 -3.76
C LEU A 51 15.12 21.68 -5.19
N SER A 52 15.49 20.84 -6.15
CA SER A 52 15.16 21.00 -7.57
C SER A 52 14.23 19.89 -8.04
N PRO A 53 12.92 19.96 -7.73
CA PRO A 53 11.99 18.90 -8.12
C PRO A 53 11.89 18.79 -9.65
N GLN A 54 11.65 17.55 -10.11
CA GLN A 54 11.38 17.24 -11.51
C GLN A 54 9.97 16.66 -11.60
N ARG A 55 9.11 17.28 -12.41
CA ARG A 55 7.76 16.76 -12.70
C ARG A 55 7.78 16.06 -14.05
N GLN A 56 7.30 14.83 -14.07
CA GLN A 56 7.16 14.01 -15.28
C GLN A 56 5.70 13.55 -15.38
N MET A 57 5.26 13.30 -16.61
CA MET A 57 3.95 12.71 -16.89
C MET A 57 4.19 11.29 -17.34
N LEU A 58 3.57 10.31 -16.69
CA LEU A 58 3.71 8.89 -16.99
C LEU A 58 2.34 8.27 -17.30
N PRO A 59 2.24 7.37 -18.30
CA PRO A 59 1.00 6.72 -18.65
C PRO A 59 0.57 5.74 -17.55
N ALA A 60 -0.71 5.80 -17.16
CA ALA A 60 -1.29 4.94 -16.16
C ALA A 60 -2.74 4.58 -16.49
N TYR A 61 -3.17 3.37 -16.12
CA TYR A 61 -4.55 2.92 -16.28
C TYR A 61 -5.34 3.27 -15.03
N ILE A 62 -6.38 4.10 -15.19
CA ILE A 62 -7.13 4.69 -14.09
C ILE A 62 -8.61 4.38 -14.23
N SER A 63 -9.26 4.20 -13.10
CA SER A 63 -10.68 3.91 -12.97
C SER A 63 -11.36 4.91 -12.05
N ILE A 64 -12.24 5.74 -12.61
CA ILE A 64 -12.93 6.81 -11.88
C ILE A 64 -14.41 6.42 -11.75
N PRO A 65 -14.92 6.12 -10.53
CA PRO A 65 -16.35 5.95 -10.30
C PRO A 65 -17.08 7.29 -10.49
N VAL A 66 -18.04 7.32 -11.40
CA VAL A 66 -18.77 8.55 -11.77
C VAL A 66 -20.08 8.66 -10.99
N CYS A 67 -20.96 7.65 -11.11
CA CYS A 67 -22.23 7.61 -10.38
C CYS A 67 -22.73 6.17 -10.21
N ALA A 68 -23.69 6.02 -9.30
CA ALA A 68 -24.43 4.78 -9.11
C ALA A 68 -25.89 5.08 -8.75
N GLU A 69 -26.81 4.25 -9.22
CA GLU A 69 -28.22 4.27 -8.88
C GLU A 69 -28.64 2.86 -8.43
N LEU A 70 -29.42 2.81 -7.37
CA LEU A 70 -29.99 1.58 -6.83
C LEU A 70 -31.45 1.81 -6.47
N THR A 71 -32.36 1.06 -7.11
CA THR A 71 -33.79 1.07 -6.79
C THR A 71 -34.20 -0.32 -6.34
N VAL A 72 -34.76 -0.42 -5.13
CA VAL A 72 -35.22 -1.66 -4.53
C VAL A 72 -36.72 -1.56 -4.26
N ALA A 73 -37.52 -2.44 -4.84
CA ALA A 73 -39.00 -2.41 -4.71
C ALA A 73 -39.62 -1.04 -5.08
N GLY A 74 -39.06 -0.33 -6.04
CA GLY A 74 -39.48 1.01 -6.46
C GLY A 74 -38.99 2.16 -5.56
N GLU A 75 -38.17 1.88 -4.54
CA GLU A 75 -37.58 2.89 -3.66
C GLU A 75 -36.11 3.16 -4.03
N ASN A 76 -35.76 4.43 -4.21
CA ASN A 76 -34.36 4.82 -4.43
C ASN A 76 -33.56 4.68 -3.14
N ILE A 77 -32.45 3.97 -3.22
CA ILE A 77 -31.51 3.72 -2.11
C ILE A 77 -30.19 4.45 -2.40
N PRO A 78 -29.73 5.34 -1.54
CA PRO A 78 -28.42 5.99 -1.69
C PRO A 78 -27.30 4.95 -1.73
N CYS A 79 -26.42 5.05 -2.73
CA CYS A 79 -25.33 4.11 -2.90
C CYS A 79 -24.13 4.77 -3.57
N THR A 80 -23.00 4.06 -3.61
CA THR A 80 -21.80 4.43 -4.37
C THR A 80 -21.25 3.22 -5.10
N THR A 81 -20.65 3.42 -6.28
CA THR A 81 -19.85 2.38 -6.96
C THR A 81 -18.35 2.56 -6.68
N HIS A 82 -17.53 1.67 -7.22
CA HIS A 82 -16.11 1.51 -6.91
C HIS A 82 -15.26 1.49 -8.15
N SER A 83 -13.95 1.75 -7.99
CA SER A 83 -12.97 1.68 -9.08
C SER A 83 -12.78 0.26 -9.59
N MET A 84 -12.39 0.13 -10.86
CA MET A 84 -12.05 -1.11 -11.57
C MET A 84 -13.24 -2.05 -11.79
N LEU A 85 -14.45 -1.52 -11.68
CA LEU A 85 -15.68 -2.21 -12.06
C LEU A 85 -16.19 -1.73 -13.42
N PRO A 86 -17.07 -2.49 -14.09
CA PRO A 86 -17.71 -2.05 -15.33
C PRO A 86 -18.81 -1.03 -15.07
N SER A 87 -19.08 -0.18 -16.07
CA SER A 87 -20.38 0.47 -16.19
C SER A 87 -21.43 -0.57 -16.59
N ALA A 88 -22.58 -0.54 -15.95
CA ALA A 88 -23.65 -1.51 -16.20
C ALA A 88 -25.00 -0.93 -15.84
N GLU A 89 -26.05 -1.46 -16.47
CA GLU A 89 -27.45 -1.24 -16.10
C GLU A 89 -28.18 -2.57 -16.18
N LEU A 90 -28.83 -2.98 -15.08
CA LEU A 90 -29.48 -4.29 -14.98
C LEU A 90 -30.66 -4.29 -14.02
N ASN A 91 -31.57 -5.23 -14.25
CA ASN A 91 -32.68 -5.55 -13.37
C ASN A 91 -32.59 -7.03 -13.02
N ALA A 92 -32.64 -7.36 -11.72
CA ALA A 92 -32.61 -8.74 -11.26
C ALA A 92 -33.22 -8.86 -9.84
N GLU A 93 -33.52 -10.10 -9.46
CA GLU A 93 -33.93 -10.43 -8.10
C GLU A 93 -32.77 -10.24 -7.12
N LEU A 94 -33.03 -9.66 -5.95
CA LEU A 94 -32.05 -9.53 -4.86
C LEU A 94 -32.10 -10.74 -3.92
N VAL A 95 -30.94 -11.28 -3.59
CA VAL A 95 -30.79 -12.35 -2.61
C VAL A 95 -29.75 -11.98 -1.56
N GLU A 96 -30.09 -12.16 -0.29
CA GLU A 96 -29.15 -11.97 0.81
C GLU A 96 -28.25 -13.21 0.96
N VAL A 97 -26.94 -12.95 1.14
CA VAL A 97 -25.91 -13.97 1.38
C VAL A 97 -25.23 -13.66 2.72
N PRO A 98 -25.17 -14.63 3.67
CA PRO A 98 -24.67 -14.38 5.02
C PRO A 98 -23.21 -13.92 5.07
N ASP A 99 -22.37 -14.49 4.21
CA ASP A 99 -20.92 -14.22 4.13
C ASP A 99 -20.33 -14.67 2.79
N ALA A 100 -19.11 -14.25 2.50
CA ALA A 100 -18.43 -14.60 1.26
C ALA A 100 -18.24 -16.12 1.07
N ALA A 101 -18.02 -16.89 2.13
CA ALA A 101 -17.84 -18.35 2.06
C ALA A 101 -19.15 -19.07 1.71
N SER A 102 -20.28 -18.42 1.90
CA SER A 102 -21.63 -18.95 1.60
C SER A 102 -22.06 -18.72 0.16
N ILE A 103 -21.39 -17.85 -0.61
CA ILE A 103 -21.77 -17.48 -1.99
C ILE A 103 -21.96 -18.73 -2.86
N LEU A 104 -20.98 -19.64 -2.87
CA LEU A 104 -21.02 -20.87 -3.68
C LEU A 104 -22.10 -21.88 -3.23
N ARG A 105 -22.69 -21.69 -2.05
CA ARG A 105 -23.74 -22.56 -1.49
C ARG A 105 -25.15 -21.99 -1.64
N CYS A 106 -25.26 -20.72 -2.00
CA CYS A 106 -26.52 -20.02 -2.22
C CYS A 106 -26.95 -20.07 -3.69
N ASN A 107 -28.25 -20.00 -3.95
CA ASN A 107 -28.77 -19.88 -5.32
C ASN A 107 -28.68 -18.41 -5.79
N VAL A 108 -27.54 -18.05 -6.36
CA VAL A 108 -27.21 -16.68 -6.77
C VAL A 108 -27.22 -16.46 -8.28
N VAL A 109 -27.41 -17.53 -9.07
CA VAL A 109 -27.37 -17.48 -10.54
C VAL A 109 -28.46 -16.53 -11.07
N GLY A 110 -28.05 -15.53 -11.86
CA GLY A 110 -28.93 -14.53 -12.44
C GLY A 110 -29.49 -13.50 -11.45
N LYS A 111 -28.91 -13.39 -10.25
CA LYS A 111 -29.39 -12.50 -9.18
C LYS A 111 -28.34 -11.44 -8.81
N ILE A 112 -28.80 -10.43 -8.07
CA ILE A 112 -27.94 -9.46 -7.37
C ILE A 112 -27.79 -9.95 -5.92
N LEU A 113 -26.57 -9.94 -5.40
CA LEU A 113 -26.29 -10.33 -4.01
C LEU A 113 -26.40 -9.11 -3.09
N LEU A 114 -26.96 -9.31 -1.89
CA LEU A 114 -26.80 -8.41 -0.73
C LEU A 114 -25.89 -9.10 0.28
N ILE A 115 -24.78 -8.43 0.66
CA ILE A 115 -23.78 -8.99 1.58
C ILE A 115 -23.17 -7.89 2.46
N ASP A 116 -22.91 -8.20 3.73
CA ASP A 116 -22.22 -7.27 4.63
C ASP A 116 -20.72 -7.20 4.33
N GLY A 117 -20.15 -6.01 4.44
CA GLY A 117 -18.69 -5.78 4.36
C GLY A 117 -18.26 -4.73 3.35
N LEU A 118 -16.98 -4.72 3.05
CA LEU A 118 -16.36 -3.83 2.05
C LEU A 118 -16.37 -4.49 0.67
N ALA A 119 -16.46 -3.66 -0.38
CA ALA A 119 -16.38 -4.11 -1.77
C ALA A 119 -14.95 -4.58 -2.09
N MET A 120 -14.72 -5.87 -1.98
CA MET A 120 -13.41 -6.49 -2.20
C MET A 120 -13.42 -7.39 -3.44
N ALA A 121 -12.34 -7.34 -4.23
CA ALA A 121 -12.23 -8.10 -5.47
C ALA A 121 -12.45 -9.62 -5.31
N PRO A 122 -11.96 -10.32 -4.26
CA PRO A 122 -12.24 -11.75 -4.09
C PRO A 122 -13.73 -12.06 -3.91
N VAL A 123 -14.49 -11.19 -3.22
CA VAL A 123 -15.94 -11.38 -2.99
C VAL A 123 -16.72 -11.21 -4.29
N VAL A 124 -16.41 -10.14 -5.05
CA VAL A 124 -17.06 -9.89 -6.35
C VAL A 124 -16.71 -11.00 -7.36
N ARG A 125 -15.46 -11.50 -7.34
CA ARG A 125 -15.03 -12.63 -8.16
C ARG A 125 -15.82 -13.89 -7.82
N ALA A 126 -15.93 -14.26 -6.55
CA ALA A 126 -16.70 -15.41 -6.12
C ALA A 126 -18.19 -15.29 -6.53
N ALA A 127 -18.78 -14.09 -6.43
CA ALA A 127 -20.13 -13.82 -6.89
C ALA A 127 -20.27 -14.01 -8.42
N GLN A 128 -19.34 -13.46 -9.20
CA GLN A 128 -19.31 -13.62 -10.66
C GLN A 128 -19.18 -15.09 -11.07
N GLU A 129 -18.24 -15.83 -10.46
CA GLU A 129 -18.03 -17.25 -10.73
C GLU A 129 -19.23 -18.11 -10.35
N ALA A 130 -19.98 -17.71 -9.32
CA ALA A 130 -21.25 -18.33 -8.96
C ALA A 130 -22.43 -17.95 -9.87
N GLY A 131 -22.23 -17.07 -10.86
CA GLY A 131 -23.24 -16.64 -11.84
C GLY A 131 -24.13 -15.49 -11.38
N ALA A 132 -23.73 -14.71 -10.38
CA ALA A 132 -24.41 -13.49 -9.98
C ALA A 132 -24.26 -12.39 -11.03
N LEU A 133 -25.21 -11.47 -11.11
CA LEU A 133 -25.22 -10.34 -12.05
C LEU A 133 -24.66 -9.05 -11.42
N GLY A 134 -24.63 -8.94 -10.10
CA GLY A 134 -24.11 -7.78 -9.40
C GLY A 134 -24.07 -8.00 -7.89
N VAL A 135 -23.46 -7.06 -7.15
CA VAL A 135 -23.33 -7.14 -5.69
C VAL A 135 -23.69 -5.82 -5.04
N VAL A 136 -24.52 -5.87 -3.99
CA VAL A 136 -24.78 -4.77 -3.06
C VAL A 136 -24.07 -5.07 -1.75
N PHE A 137 -23.05 -4.28 -1.42
CA PHE A 137 -22.37 -4.35 -0.13
C PHE A 137 -23.08 -3.45 0.89
N VAL A 138 -23.28 -3.95 2.09
CA VAL A 138 -23.78 -3.17 3.22
C VAL A 138 -22.59 -2.77 4.09
N ALA A 139 -22.27 -1.49 4.15
CA ALA A 139 -21.21 -0.96 5.00
C ALA A 139 -21.53 -1.17 6.48
N GLY A 140 -20.50 -1.38 7.32
CA GLY A 140 -20.65 -1.49 8.78
C GLY A 140 -21.01 -0.17 9.47
N SER A 141 -21.13 0.93 8.72
CA SER A 141 -21.39 2.27 9.23
C SER A 141 -22.36 3.06 8.33
N ARG A 142 -22.59 4.34 8.67
CA ARG A 142 -23.33 5.27 7.81
C ARG A 142 -22.51 5.77 6.61
N HIS A 143 -21.19 5.55 6.61
CA HIS A 143 -20.26 6.05 5.61
C HIS A 143 -19.98 5.01 4.54
N TYR A 144 -19.73 5.45 3.32
CA TYR A 144 -19.37 4.60 2.20
C TYR A 144 -17.87 4.56 2.04
N HIS A 145 -17.26 3.39 2.26
CA HIS A 145 -15.84 3.20 1.95
C HIS A 145 -15.67 3.02 0.44
N LYS A 146 -14.95 3.94 -0.19
CA LYS A 146 -14.54 3.77 -1.59
C LYS A 146 -13.47 2.69 -1.69
N MET A 147 -13.60 1.80 -2.66
CA MET A 147 -12.71 0.65 -2.80
C MET A 147 -12.21 0.52 -4.24
N ILE A 148 -11.09 -0.17 -4.40
CA ILE A 148 -10.55 -0.60 -5.69
C ILE A 148 -10.87 -2.08 -5.83
N VAL A 149 -11.79 -2.42 -6.73
CA VAL A 149 -12.30 -3.80 -6.86
C VAL A 149 -11.57 -4.51 -8.01
N SER A 150 -10.28 -4.64 -7.87
CA SER A 150 -9.41 -5.38 -8.78
C SER A 150 -8.20 -5.91 -8.03
N THR A 151 -7.64 -7.02 -8.50
CA THR A 151 -6.33 -7.53 -8.08
C THR A 151 -5.23 -7.17 -9.07
N VAL A 152 -5.57 -6.64 -10.26
CA VAL A 152 -4.58 -6.18 -11.25
C VAL A 152 -3.76 -5.05 -10.64
N TRP A 153 -2.45 -5.17 -10.70
CA TRP A 153 -1.52 -4.23 -10.09
C TRP A 153 -1.15 -3.13 -11.08
N GLY A 154 -1.60 -1.92 -10.77
CA GLY A 154 -1.31 -0.77 -11.62
C GLY A 154 -1.85 -0.92 -13.05
N SER A 155 -1.01 -0.58 -14.02
CA SER A 155 -1.34 -0.65 -15.43
C SER A 155 -1.40 -2.10 -15.93
N PRO A 156 -2.52 -2.54 -16.55
CA PRO A 156 -2.69 -3.94 -16.94
C PRO A 156 -1.75 -4.36 -18.06
N GLU A 157 -1.20 -5.55 -17.95
CA GLU A 157 -0.57 -6.30 -19.04
C GLU A 157 -1.62 -7.07 -19.86
N PRO A 158 -1.31 -7.54 -21.08
CA PRO A 158 -2.26 -8.31 -21.88
C PRO A 158 -2.85 -9.52 -21.16
N ASP A 159 -2.08 -10.20 -20.33
CA ASP A 159 -2.53 -11.37 -19.57
C ASP A 159 -3.47 -11.02 -18.42
N ASP A 160 -3.50 -9.76 -17.99
CA ASP A 160 -4.38 -9.29 -16.92
C ASP A 160 -5.82 -9.02 -17.39
N CYS A 161 -6.09 -9.00 -18.70
CA CYS A 161 -7.41 -8.68 -19.26
C CYS A 161 -8.52 -9.59 -18.70
N THR A 162 -8.22 -10.84 -18.37
CA THR A 162 -9.16 -11.81 -17.80
C THR A 162 -9.30 -11.68 -16.27
N ALA A 163 -8.44 -10.90 -15.63
CA ALA A 163 -8.46 -10.68 -14.19
C ALA A 163 -9.43 -9.57 -13.77
N PHE A 164 -9.85 -8.70 -14.70
CA PHE A 164 -10.90 -7.71 -14.42
C PHE A 164 -12.26 -8.36 -14.20
N LEU A 165 -13.04 -7.75 -13.32
CA LEU A 165 -14.37 -8.25 -12.99
C LEU A 165 -15.42 -7.67 -13.95
N GLY A 166 -16.35 -8.51 -14.40
CA GLY A 166 -17.35 -8.18 -15.39
C GLY A 166 -18.73 -7.83 -14.83
N ILE A 167 -18.91 -7.85 -13.48
CA ILE A 167 -20.18 -7.52 -12.84
C ILE A 167 -20.05 -6.25 -12.00
N PRO A 168 -21.10 -5.39 -11.93
CA PRO A 168 -21.11 -4.18 -11.12
C PRO A 168 -21.23 -4.49 -9.64
N ALA A 169 -20.72 -3.58 -8.80
CA ALA A 169 -21.00 -3.58 -7.39
C ALA A 169 -21.25 -2.16 -6.86
N VAL A 170 -22.13 -2.06 -5.87
CA VAL A 170 -22.40 -0.82 -5.15
C VAL A 170 -22.31 -1.07 -3.65
N THR A 171 -22.05 -0.01 -2.87
CA THR A 171 -22.11 -0.02 -1.41
C THR A 171 -23.24 0.90 -0.94
N VAL A 172 -24.04 0.41 0.01
CA VAL A 172 -25.06 1.16 0.74
C VAL A 172 -24.66 1.30 2.21
N SER A 173 -25.23 2.29 2.92
CA SER A 173 -25.01 2.45 4.35
C SER A 173 -25.63 1.27 5.15
N TYR A 174 -25.17 1.08 6.40
CA TYR A 174 -25.79 0.11 7.31
C TYR A 174 -27.32 0.30 7.42
N ARG A 175 -27.76 1.57 7.60
CA ARG A 175 -29.18 1.90 7.72
C ARG A 175 -29.98 1.54 6.46
N ASP A 176 -29.41 1.81 5.28
CA ASP A 176 -30.04 1.47 4.00
C ASP A 176 -30.04 -0.05 3.77
N GLY A 177 -29.00 -0.75 4.22
CA GLY A 177 -28.96 -2.21 4.24
C GLY A 177 -30.11 -2.82 5.06
N GLU A 178 -30.36 -2.32 6.28
CA GLU A 178 -31.50 -2.74 7.10
C GLU A 178 -32.86 -2.42 6.43
N ARG A 179 -32.95 -1.26 5.76
CA ARG A 179 -34.13 -0.91 4.96
C ARG A 179 -34.34 -1.90 3.82
N ILE A 180 -33.31 -2.24 3.07
CA ILE A 180 -33.39 -3.25 2.01
C ILE A 180 -33.85 -4.59 2.58
N ARG A 181 -33.25 -5.07 3.70
CA ARG A 181 -33.63 -6.32 4.37
C ARG A 181 -35.10 -6.34 4.75
N SER A 182 -35.64 -5.22 5.19
CA SER A 182 -37.08 -5.10 5.53
C SER A 182 -38.00 -5.30 4.32
N LEU A 183 -37.52 -5.00 3.10
CA LEU A 183 -38.20 -5.18 1.83
C LEU A 183 -38.10 -6.62 1.30
N LEU A 184 -37.06 -7.38 1.68
CA LEU A 184 -36.77 -8.74 1.19
C LEU A 184 -37.77 -9.82 1.67
N ARG A 185 -38.83 -9.49 2.42
CA ARG A 185 -39.86 -10.46 2.86
C ARG A 185 -40.62 -11.13 1.72
N ARG A 186 -40.38 -10.69 0.47
CA ARG A 186 -40.87 -11.24 -0.81
C ARG A 186 -39.74 -11.21 -1.81
N SER A 187 -39.84 -11.93 -2.92
CA SER A 187 -38.96 -11.74 -4.08
C SER A 187 -39.03 -10.28 -4.51
N VAL A 188 -37.88 -9.60 -4.50
CA VAL A 188 -37.75 -8.16 -4.78
C VAL A 188 -36.87 -7.97 -6.00
N GLU A 189 -37.45 -7.29 -7.00
CA GLU A 189 -36.67 -6.83 -8.16
C GLU A 189 -35.91 -5.56 -7.81
N VAL A 190 -34.65 -5.53 -8.24
CA VAL A 190 -33.73 -4.42 -8.05
C VAL A 190 -33.28 -3.92 -9.40
N HIS A 191 -33.35 -2.61 -9.59
CA HIS A 191 -32.64 -1.90 -10.66
C HIS A 191 -31.31 -1.37 -10.11
N MET A 192 -30.22 -1.69 -10.80
CA MET A 192 -28.86 -1.20 -10.49
C MET A 192 -28.27 -0.59 -11.75
N ALA A 193 -27.79 0.66 -11.66
CA ALA A 193 -27.00 1.28 -12.69
C ALA A 193 -25.70 1.84 -12.11
N THR A 194 -24.59 1.64 -12.82
CA THR A 194 -23.26 2.15 -12.46
C THR A 194 -22.60 2.79 -13.65
N ALA A 195 -21.89 3.90 -13.44
CA ALA A 195 -21.01 4.51 -14.42
C ALA A 195 -19.60 4.62 -13.84
N VAL A 196 -18.63 4.01 -14.51
CA VAL A 196 -17.22 3.99 -14.15
C VAL A 196 -16.40 4.26 -15.41
N GLU A 197 -15.53 5.24 -15.37
CA GLU A 197 -14.59 5.54 -16.46
C GLU A 197 -13.29 4.80 -16.24
N ASN A 198 -13.04 3.76 -17.04
CA ASN A 198 -11.78 3.01 -17.08
C ASN A 198 -10.97 3.47 -18.29
N LYS A 199 -9.81 4.10 -18.10
CA LYS A 199 -9.05 4.70 -19.20
C LYS A 199 -7.56 4.84 -18.91
N TRP A 200 -6.76 4.83 -19.97
CA TRP A 200 -5.37 5.31 -19.90
C TRP A 200 -5.32 6.82 -19.86
N MET A 201 -4.42 7.35 -19.02
CA MET A 201 -4.16 8.78 -18.92
C MET A 201 -2.74 9.05 -18.46
N GLU A 202 -2.24 10.26 -18.74
CA GLU A 202 -0.95 10.74 -18.25
C GLU A 202 -1.11 11.31 -16.84
N LEU A 203 -0.34 10.78 -15.88
CA LEU A 203 -0.38 11.21 -14.48
C LEU A 203 0.95 11.83 -14.04
N PRO A 204 0.91 12.86 -13.18
CA PRO A 204 2.10 13.50 -12.68
C PRO A 204 2.85 12.61 -11.68
N VAL A 205 4.17 12.63 -11.79
CA VAL A 205 5.11 12.13 -10.79
C VAL A 205 6.12 13.26 -10.52
N ILE A 206 6.33 13.60 -9.25
CA ILE A 206 7.39 14.53 -8.82
C ILE A 206 8.49 13.76 -8.14
N THR A 207 9.74 14.01 -8.54
CA THR A 207 10.93 13.51 -7.87
C THR A 207 11.81 14.66 -7.41
N ALA A 208 12.47 14.52 -6.26
CA ALA A 208 13.55 15.41 -5.85
C ALA A 208 14.64 14.63 -5.13
N ASP A 209 15.89 14.88 -5.52
CA ASP A 209 17.06 14.23 -4.97
C ASP A 209 17.70 15.07 -3.86
N ILE A 210 18.11 14.40 -2.79
CA ILE A 210 18.79 14.99 -1.63
C ILE A 210 20.12 14.25 -1.43
N GLY A 211 21.22 14.98 -1.36
CA GLY A 211 22.55 14.42 -1.09
C GLY A 211 23.13 13.64 -2.29
N ARG A 212 23.81 12.54 -2.01
CA ARG A 212 24.66 11.78 -2.94
C ARG A 212 23.93 10.61 -3.61
N THR A 213 22.94 10.89 -4.48
CA THR A 213 22.23 9.82 -5.23
C THR A 213 23.16 9.06 -6.20
N ASP A 214 24.30 9.64 -6.60
CA ASP A 214 25.35 8.97 -7.35
C ASP A 214 26.06 7.83 -6.59
N LYS A 215 25.87 7.75 -5.27
CA LYS A 215 26.38 6.68 -4.38
C LYS A 215 25.29 5.68 -3.96
N GLY A 216 24.17 5.67 -4.65
CA GLY A 216 22.95 4.96 -4.30
C GLY A 216 21.98 5.83 -3.50
N TYR A 217 20.71 5.45 -3.51
CA TYR A 217 19.68 6.22 -2.83
C TYR A 217 18.59 5.34 -2.18
N LEU A 218 18.02 5.88 -1.12
CA LEU A 218 16.76 5.42 -0.56
C LEU A 218 15.61 6.15 -1.27
N MET A 219 14.56 5.44 -1.64
CA MET A 219 13.30 6.05 -2.10
C MET A 219 12.38 6.30 -0.92
N LEU A 220 12.02 7.57 -0.66
CA LEU A 220 10.97 7.97 0.26
C LEU A 220 9.77 8.42 -0.55
N THR A 221 8.65 7.72 -0.45
CA THR A 221 7.56 7.86 -1.40
C THR A 221 6.22 8.09 -0.73
N GLY A 222 5.26 8.67 -1.46
CA GLY A 222 3.89 8.81 -1.06
C GLY A 222 2.98 9.09 -2.26
N HIS A 223 1.72 8.63 -2.20
CA HIS A 223 0.75 8.97 -3.24
C HIS A 223 0.01 10.28 -2.92
N VAL A 224 -0.36 11.01 -3.96
CA VAL A 224 -1.01 12.31 -3.84
C VAL A 224 -2.51 12.22 -4.03
N ASP A 225 -2.97 11.37 -4.95
CA ASP A 225 -4.40 11.15 -5.18
C ASP A 225 -5.13 10.64 -3.93
N SER A 226 -6.43 10.85 -3.88
CA SER A 226 -7.22 10.49 -2.69
C SER A 226 -8.65 10.13 -3.03
N TRP A 227 -9.28 9.40 -2.11
CA TRP A 227 -10.71 9.40 -1.97
C TRP A 227 -11.13 10.60 -1.13
N TYR A 228 -12.05 11.44 -1.65
CA TYR A 228 -12.51 12.65 -0.96
C TYR A 228 -11.33 13.56 -0.57
N LYS A 229 -11.34 14.11 0.64
CA LYS A 229 -10.26 14.98 1.14
C LYS A 229 -8.99 14.24 1.51
N GLY A 230 -9.09 12.98 1.90
CA GLY A 230 -7.97 12.11 2.19
C GLY A 230 -6.90 12.76 3.07
N ALA A 231 -7.28 13.18 4.27
CA ALA A 231 -6.36 13.87 5.17
C ALA A 231 -5.33 12.90 5.74
N MET A 232 -5.78 11.76 6.19
CA MET A 232 -4.92 10.68 6.62
C MET A 232 -4.37 9.92 5.41
N ASP A 233 -5.24 9.62 4.44
CA ASP A 233 -4.93 8.85 3.22
C ASP A 233 -5.01 9.73 1.95
N ASN A 234 -3.91 10.40 1.49
CA ASN A 234 -2.56 10.33 2.05
C ASN A 234 -1.90 11.73 2.16
N ALA A 235 -2.65 12.78 2.58
CA ALA A 235 -2.02 14.08 2.79
C ALA A 235 -1.04 14.05 3.97
N SER A 236 -1.26 13.19 4.99
CA SER A 236 -0.39 13.05 6.15
C SER A 236 0.97 12.45 5.77
N GLY A 237 1.00 11.39 4.97
CA GLY A 237 2.24 10.79 4.48
C GLY A 237 3.03 11.75 3.59
N ASN A 238 2.34 12.48 2.70
CA ASN A 238 2.98 13.52 1.89
C ASN A 238 3.57 14.64 2.76
N ALA A 239 2.87 15.08 3.83
CA ALA A 239 3.37 16.07 4.78
C ALA A 239 4.63 15.58 5.50
N ALA A 240 4.65 14.31 5.94
CA ALA A 240 5.81 13.70 6.55
C ALA A 240 7.01 13.64 5.59
N ALA A 241 6.81 13.21 4.35
CA ALA A 241 7.87 13.18 3.34
C ALA A 241 8.44 14.59 3.03
N LEU A 242 7.59 15.61 2.98
CA LEU A 242 8.02 17.01 2.79
C LEU A 242 8.81 17.53 3.98
N GLU A 243 8.41 17.23 5.22
CA GLU A 243 9.13 17.66 6.42
C GLU A 243 10.48 16.95 6.54
N ILE A 244 10.55 15.64 6.25
CA ILE A 244 11.79 14.89 6.17
C ILE A 244 12.70 15.48 5.09
N ALA A 245 12.16 15.78 3.91
CA ALA A 245 12.92 16.40 2.82
C ALA A 245 13.51 17.76 3.24
N ARG A 246 12.74 18.58 3.95
CA ARG A 246 13.22 19.87 4.49
C ARG A 246 14.39 19.71 5.43
N ILE A 247 14.29 18.78 6.38
CA ILE A 247 15.35 18.53 7.38
C ILE A 247 16.60 17.99 6.68
N LEU A 248 16.45 16.99 5.84
CA LEU A 248 17.60 16.35 5.16
C LEU A 248 18.24 17.24 4.09
N ALA A 249 17.50 18.17 3.50
CA ALA A 249 18.07 19.15 2.56
C ALA A 249 19.13 20.04 3.22
N ALA A 250 19.00 20.35 4.51
CA ALA A 250 20.01 21.08 5.27
C ALA A 250 21.23 20.21 5.62
N GLU A 251 21.06 18.90 5.69
CA GLU A 251 22.07 17.93 6.11
C GLU A 251 22.78 17.22 4.94
N GLN A 252 22.50 17.63 3.69
CA GLN A 252 23.06 16.98 2.48
C GLN A 252 24.57 16.68 2.54
N PRO A 253 25.44 17.57 3.07
CA PRO A 253 26.88 17.32 3.12
C PRO A 253 27.28 16.14 4.01
N PHE A 254 26.44 15.75 4.97
CA PHE A 254 26.69 14.68 5.93
C PHE A 254 26.13 13.33 5.49
N LEU A 255 25.28 13.30 4.47
CA LEU A 255 24.72 12.06 3.93
C LEU A 255 25.76 11.37 3.02
N ARG A 256 25.99 10.09 3.29
CA ARG A 256 26.90 9.25 2.48
C ARG A 256 26.24 8.75 1.20
N ARG A 257 24.92 8.60 1.22
CA ARG A 257 24.04 8.19 0.11
C ARG A 257 22.86 9.15 0.02
N GLY A 258 22.20 9.16 -1.12
CA GLY A 258 21.09 10.07 -1.36
C GLY A 258 19.75 9.56 -0.81
N VAL A 259 18.81 10.50 -0.76
CA VAL A 259 17.39 10.22 -0.64
C VAL A 259 16.71 10.76 -1.90
N ARG A 260 15.93 9.94 -2.58
CA ARG A 260 15.02 10.38 -3.64
C ARG A 260 13.62 10.41 -3.07
N VAL A 261 13.04 11.60 -2.89
CA VAL A 261 11.62 11.72 -2.55
C VAL A 261 10.80 11.63 -3.82
N VAL A 262 9.70 10.86 -3.78
CA VAL A 262 8.85 10.64 -4.95
C VAL A 262 7.38 10.76 -4.54
N PHE A 263 6.64 11.56 -5.30
CA PHE A 263 5.21 11.75 -5.14
C PHE A 263 4.51 11.39 -6.45
N TRP A 264 3.57 10.47 -6.42
CA TRP A 264 2.83 10.01 -7.60
C TRP A 264 1.31 10.03 -7.40
N SER A 265 0.58 9.95 -8.50
CA SER A 265 -0.87 9.79 -8.56
C SER A 265 -1.24 8.32 -8.82
N GLY A 266 -2.54 7.99 -8.79
CA GLY A 266 -3.06 6.72 -9.27
C GLY A 266 -2.93 5.54 -8.31
N HIS A 267 -2.71 5.78 -7.03
CA HIS A 267 -2.79 4.75 -5.98
C HIS A 267 -4.24 4.32 -5.78
N SER A 268 -5.11 5.28 -5.40
CA SER A 268 -6.49 5.03 -5.00
C SER A 268 -7.42 4.67 -6.17
N HIS A 269 -7.12 5.14 -7.38
CA HIS A 269 -7.98 4.94 -8.55
C HIS A 269 -7.34 4.04 -9.62
N GLY A 270 -6.12 3.56 -9.39
CA GLY A 270 -5.35 2.77 -10.36
C GLY A 270 -4.72 1.50 -9.78
N ARG A 271 -5.02 1.14 -8.54
CA ARG A 271 -4.37 0.03 -7.84
C ARG A 271 -2.84 0.13 -7.98
N TYR A 272 -2.27 1.25 -7.47
CA TYR A 272 -0.84 1.53 -7.46
C TYR A 272 -0.25 1.86 -8.85
N ALA A 273 -1.07 2.43 -9.76
CA ALA A 273 -0.65 2.70 -11.13
C ALA A 273 0.52 3.70 -11.22
N GLY A 274 0.59 4.67 -10.31
CA GLY A 274 1.68 5.65 -10.30
C GLY A 274 3.03 5.04 -9.92
N SER A 275 3.09 4.25 -8.85
CA SER A 275 4.32 3.54 -8.47
C SER A 275 4.73 2.50 -9.50
N THR A 276 3.76 1.85 -10.15
CA THR A 276 3.99 0.93 -11.27
C THR A 276 4.62 1.65 -12.45
N ALA A 277 4.00 2.74 -12.92
CA ALA A 277 4.50 3.52 -14.06
C ALA A 277 5.91 4.09 -13.78
N PHE A 278 6.16 4.53 -12.53
CA PHE A 278 7.48 4.99 -12.12
C PHE A 278 8.51 3.85 -12.11
N CYS A 279 8.14 2.69 -11.58
CA CYS A 279 9.00 1.50 -11.61
C CYS A 279 9.38 1.10 -13.03
N ASP A 280 8.41 1.05 -13.94
CA ASP A 280 8.62 0.63 -15.33
C ASP A 280 9.47 1.64 -16.09
N ALA A 281 9.20 2.95 -15.92
CA ALA A 281 9.96 4.00 -16.60
C ALA A 281 11.43 4.09 -16.14
N PHE A 282 11.70 3.79 -14.87
CA PHE A 282 13.02 3.95 -14.26
C PHE A 282 13.62 2.64 -13.74
N PHE A 283 13.17 1.49 -14.25
CA PHE A 283 13.56 0.17 -13.77
C PHE A 283 15.08 0.01 -13.62
N GLN A 284 15.84 0.38 -14.64
CA GLN A 284 17.29 0.18 -14.64
C GLN A 284 17.98 1.06 -13.58
N ASP A 285 17.60 2.34 -13.46
CA ASP A 285 18.17 3.24 -12.45
C ASP A 285 17.83 2.75 -11.03
N ILE A 286 16.57 2.35 -10.80
CA ILE A 286 16.13 1.81 -9.51
C ILE A 286 16.89 0.51 -9.19
N HIS A 287 16.98 -0.41 -10.16
CA HIS A 287 17.73 -1.66 -9.99
C HIS A 287 19.20 -1.43 -9.61
N ASP A 288 19.85 -0.48 -10.28
CA ASP A 288 21.29 -0.25 -10.10
C ASP A 288 21.61 0.55 -8.84
N ASN A 289 20.72 1.45 -8.40
CA ASN A 289 21.04 2.49 -7.43
C ASN A 289 20.13 2.54 -6.20
N ALA A 290 18.88 2.08 -6.26
CA ALA A 290 18.00 2.11 -5.11
C ALA A 290 18.29 0.93 -4.16
N PHE A 291 18.60 1.24 -2.90
CA PHE A 291 18.93 0.20 -1.92
C PHE A 291 17.81 -0.05 -0.90
N LEU A 292 16.82 0.84 -0.80
CA LEU A 292 15.66 0.68 0.10
C LEU A 292 14.49 1.53 -0.39
N HIS A 293 13.28 0.98 -0.30
CA HIS A 293 12.01 1.69 -0.50
C HIS A 293 11.32 1.88 0.84
N VAL A 294 10.95 3.12 1.16
CA VAL A 294 10.19 3.51 2.34
C VAL A 294 8.96 4.29 1.85
N ASN A 295 7.78 3.73 2.05
CA ASN A 295 6.53 4.38 1.64
C ASN A 295 5.88 5.05 2.85
N ALA A 296 5.49 6.31 2.72
CA ALA A 296 4.80 7.07 3.76
C ALA A 296 3.31 7.17 3.44
N ASP A 297 2.50 6.40 4.17
CA ASP A 297 1.07 6.29 3.93
C ASP A 297 0.29 6.17 5.24
N CYS A 298 -0.85 6.87 5.36
CA CYS A 298 -1.77 6.77 6.49
C CYS A 298 -1.11 7.06 7.86
N LEU A 299 -0.40 8.19 8.01
CA LEU A 299 0.31 8.55 9.23
C LEU A 299 -0.51 9.45 10.16
N GLY A 300 -0.25 9.36 11.46
CA GLY A 300 -0.77 10.28 12.49
C GLY A 300 -2.28 10.24 12.67
N GLY A 301 -2.98 9.18 12.30
CA GLY A 301 -4.42 9.05 12.54
C GLY A 301 -4.76 9.11 14.02
N CYS A 302 -5.84 9.82 14.42
CA CYS A 302 -6.28 9.91 15.80
C CYS A 302 -6.45 8.52 16.43
N GLY A 303 -5.74 8.26 17.56
CA GLY A 303 -5.78 6.96 18.25
C GLY A 303 -4.89 5.87 17.62
N ALA A 304 -4.14 6.14 16.56
CA ALA A 304 -3.20 5.19 15.98
C ALA A 304 -1.96 5.03 16.87
N THR A 305 -2.07 4.18 17.88
CA THR A 305 -1.03 3.96 18.90
C THR A 305 -0.27 2.66 18.75
N LEU A 306 -0.73 1.74 17.89
CA LEU A 306 -0.04 0.48 17.64
C LEU A 306 1.11 0.68 16.66
N LEU A 307 2.34 0.48 17.12
CA LEU A 307 3.57 0.64 16.33
C LEU A 307 4.24 -0.72 16.01
N SER A 308 3.90 -1.75 16.75
CA SER A 308 4.65 -3.01 16.72
C SER A 308 4.50 -3.82 15.44
N GLN A 309 3.49 -3.56 14.61
CA GLN A 309 3.13 -4.40 13.46
C GLN A 309 3.33 -3.73 12.09
N GLY A 310 4.11 -2.66 12.00
CA GLY A 310 4.46 -2.02 10.73
C GLY A 310 5.13 -2.99 9.74
N GLY A 311 4.94 -2.76 8.44
CA GLY A 311 5.49 -3.62 7.39
C GLY A 311 7.02 -3.57 7.33
N CYS A 312 7.67 -4.74 7.21
CA CYS A 312 9.11 -4.85 6.96
C CYS A 312 9.46 -6.13 6.19
N MET A 313 10.63 -6.14 5.59
CA MET A 313 11.30 -7.36 5.14
C MET A 313 12.30 -7.80 6.22
N ALA A 314 12.71 -9.07 6.23
CA ALA A 314 13.61 -9.60 7.25
C ALA A 314 14.92 -8.80 7.33
N GLU A 315 15.50 -8.43 6.18
CA GLU A 315 16.72 -7.63 6.08
C GLU A 315 16.56 -6.18 6.55
N SER A 316 15.34 -5.61 6.53
CA SER A 316 15.05 -4.24 6.97
C SER A 316 14.52 -4.16 8.40
N TRP A 317 14.20 -5.29 9.01
CA TRP A 317 13.60 -5.33 10.36
C TRP A 317 14.44 -4.59 11.42
N ALA A 318 15.75 -4.82 11.44
CA ALA A 318 16.63 -4.18 12.45
C ALA A 318 16.65 -2.65 12.32
N LEU A 319 16.53 -2.12 11.10
CA LEU A 319 16.41 -0.68 10.86
C LEU A 319 15.07 -0.14 11.38
N GLY A 320 13.98 -0.89 11.17
CA GLY A 320 12.66 -0.54 11.70
C GLY A 320 12.63 -0.53 13.24
N ASP A 321 13.18 -1.57 13.88
CA ASP A 321 13.29 -1.64 15.34
C ASP A 321 14.14 -0.50 15.91
N PHE A 322 15.26 -0.20 15.26
CA PHE A 322 16.09 0.97 15.63
C PHE A 322 15.28 2.27 15.58
N ALA A 323 14.55 2.51 14.52
CA ALA A 323 13.80 3.75 14.31
C ALA A 323 12.69 3.92 15.36
N ILE A 324 11.89 2.88 15.61
CA ILE A 324 10.80 2.91 16.58
C ILE A 324 11.35 3.07 18.00
N ARG A 325 12.36 2.27 18.39
CA ARG A 325 12.97 2.38 19.73
C ARG A 325 13.61 3.73 19.99
N THR A 326 14.26 4.31 18.99
CA THR A 326 14.90 5.63 19.12
C THR A 326 13.90 6.72 19.47
N VAL A 327 12.70 6.66 18.91
CA VAL A 327 11.67 7.70 19.10
C VAL A 327 10.79 7.41 20.31
N THR A 328 10.43 6.15 20.53
CA THR A 328 9.37 5.78 21.51
C THR A 328 9.86 4.90 22.65
N GLY A 329 10.99 4.23 22.52
CA GLY A 329 11.45 3.20 23.45
C GLY A 329 10.74 1.84 23.27
N GLU A 330 9.73 1.74 22.40
CA GLU A 330 8.95 0.51 22.16
C GLU A 330 9.70 -0.46 21.25
N GLY A 331 9.34 -1.75 21.34
CA GLY A 331 9.86 -2.78 20.45
C GLY A 331 9.06 -2.90 19.15
N PHE A 332 9.71 -3.39 18.12
CA PHE A 332 9.14 -3.67 16.81
C PHE A 332 9.05 -5.18 16.55
N GLU A 333 7.85 -5.70 16.36
CA GLU A 333 7.63 -7.09 15.93
C GLU A 333 7.84 -7.22 14.41
N GLY A 334 7.29 -6.27 13.68
CA GLY A 334 7.26 -6.26 12.23
C GLY A 334 6.23 -7.22 11.65
N THR A 335 5.77 -6.91 10.45
CA THR A 335 4.90 -7.78 9.66
C THR A 335 5.45 -7.91 8.26
N ARG A 336 5.59 -9.15 7.78
CA ARG A 336 6.01 -9.40 6.40
C ARG A 336 5.04 -8.72 5.43
N PHE A 337 5.57 -7.99 4.46
CA PHE A 337 4.75 -7.34 3.45
C PHE A 337 3.85 -8.33 2.70
N SER A 338 2.60 -7.95 2.52
CA SER A 338 1.74 -8.46 1.46
C SER A 338 1.90 -7.61 0.20
N ARG A 339 1.39 -8.09 -0.93
CA ARG A 339 1.37 -7.32 -2.18
C ARG A 339 0.30 -6.23 -2.12
N SER A 340 0.63 -5.09 -1.47
CA SER A 340 -0.23 -3.92 -1.23
C SER A 340 0.60 -2.65 -1.08
N CYS A 341 -0.01 -1.47 -1.05
CA CYS A 341 0.61 -0.20 -0.66
C CYS A 341 1.86 0.19 -1.47
N ASP A 342 1.73 0.41 -2.77
CA ASP A 342 2.81 0.90 -3.65
C ASP A 342 4.10 0.06 -3.68
N GLN A 343 4.02 -1.23 -3.32
CA GLN A 343 5.15 -2.16 -3.32
C GLN A 343 5.49 -2.66 -4.74
N SER A 344 5.75 -1.73 -5.67
CA SER A 344 6.01 -2.00 -7.10
C SER A 344 7.46 -2.38 -7.40
N PHE A 345 8.39 -2.28 -6.43
CA PHE A 345 9.84 -2.30 -6.69
C PHE A 345 10.54 -3.64 -6.37
N TRP A 346 9.80 -4.68 -6.01
CA TRP A 346 10.42 -5.97 -5.66
C TRP A 346 11.08 -6.66 -6.86
N GLY A 347 10.54 -6.46 -8.08
CA GLY A 347 11.16 -6.93 -9.33
C GLY A 347 12.52 -6.31 -9.60
N THR A 348 12.75 -5.05 -9.19
CA THR A 348 14.07 -4.41 -9.28
C THR A 348 15.06 -4.96 -8.26
N GLY A 349 14.58 -5.67 -7.23
CA GLY A 349 15.40 -6.17 -6.13
C GLY A 349 15.60 -5.14 -5.01
N THR A 350 14.73 -4.13 -4.94
CA THR A 350 14.77 -3.11 -3.89
C THR A 350 13.94 -3.58 -2.70
N PRO A 351 14.54 -3.80 -1.52
CA PRO A 351 13.81 -4.17 -0.32
C PRO A 351 12.96 -3.01 0.21
N SER A 352 12.00 -3.33 1.06
CA SER A 352 11.03 -2.37 1.59
C SER A 352 11.07 -2.30 3.12
N LEU A 353 10.82 -1.09 3.66
CA LEU A 353 10.58 -0.84 5.07
C LEU A 353 9.44 0.18 5.20
N PHE A 354 8.45 -0.14 6.03
CA PHE A 354 7.24 0.64 6.28
C PHE A 354 6.37 0.87 5.02
N SER A 355 5.10 0.96 5.22
CA SER A 355 4.12 1.63 4.36
C SER A 355 3.27 2.55 5.24
N SER A 356 2.83 2.06 6.39
CA SER A 356 2.40 2.81 7.55
C SER A 356 3.21 2.34 8.75
N VAL A 357 3.40 3.18 9.76
CA VAL A 357 4.12 2.80 10.98
C VAL A 357 3.18 2.69 12.17
N SER A 358 2.01 3.32 12.10
CA SER A 358 1.04 3.33 13.19
C SER A 358 -0.35 2.96 12.72
N GLU A 359 -1.04 2.17 13.55
CA GLU A 359 -2.39 1.69 13.29
C GLU A 359 -3.26 1.82 14.54
N GLN A 360 -4.58 1.72 14.35
CA GLN A 360 -5.52 1.61 15.46
C GLN A 360 -5.29 0.28 16.17
N PRO A 361 -5.32 0.24 17.51
CA PRO A 361 -5.45 -1.01 18.23
C PRO A 361 -6.76 -1.71 17.84
N LYS A 362 -6.75 -3.04 17.88
CA LYS A 362 -7.95 -3.82 17.58
C LYS A 362 -9.09 -3.43 18.55
N PRO A 363 -10.27 -3.03 18.04
CA PRO A 363 -11.39 -2.67 18.92
C PRO A 363 -11.90 -3.89 19.68
N GLU A 364 -12.46 -3.67 20.88
CA GLU A 364 -13.07 -4.75 21.68
C GLU A 364 -14.24 -5.43 20.95
N THR A 365 -14.98 -4.66 20.13
CA THR A 365 -16.04 -5.17 19.26
C THR A 365 -15.67 -4.89 17.81
N GLU A 366 -15.47 -5.96 17.03
CA GLU A 366 -15.15 -5.84 15.61
C GLU A 366 -16.38 -5.43 14.79
N ASP A 367 -16.28 -4.31 14.11
CA ASP A 367 -17.20 -3.94 13.02
C ASP A 367 -16.73 -4.52 11.68
N ALA A 368 -17.54 -4.33 10.64
CA ALA A 368 -17.23 -4.85 9.31
C ALA A 368 -15.93 -4.25 8.70
N ALA A 369 -15.60 -2.99 9.03
CA ALA A 369 -14.38 -2.36 8.56
C ALA A 369 -13.15 -2.98 9.25
N SER A 370 -13.17 -3.13 10.58
CA SER A 370 -12.08 -3.77 11.34
C SER A 370 -11.82 -5.21 10.89
N LYS A 371 -12.90 -5.98 10.61
CA LYS A 371 -12.76 -7.34 10.04
C LYS A 371 -12.11 -7.33 8.67
N ALA A 372 -12.53 -6.41 7.80
CA ALA A 372 -11.96 -6.28 6.46
C ALA A 372 -10.47 -5.88 6.52
N PHE A 373 -10.10 -4.98 7.43
CA PHE A 373 -8.71 -4.60 7.67
C PHE A 373 -7.86 -5.79 8.14
N GLY A 374 -8.35 -6.58 9.08
CA GLY A 374 -7.69 -7.81 9.52
C GLY A 374 -7.45 -8.80 8.37
N LEU A 375 -8.37 -8.87 7.42
CA LEU A 375 -8.23 -9.69 6.21
C LEU A 375 -7.22 -9.10 5.21
N MET A 376 -7.18 -7.78 5.05
CA MET A 376 -6.30 -7.10 4.09
C MET A 376 -4.85 -7.02 4.56
N PHE A 377 -4.62 -6.62 5.80
CA PHE A 377 -3.30 -6.30 6.32
C PHE A 377 -2.69 -7.37 7.24
N GLY A 378 -3.48 -8.35 7.66
CA GLY A 378 -3.00 -9.56 8.31
C GLY A 378 -2.47 -9.43 9.74
N GLY A 379 -2.56 -8.25 10.36
CA GLY A 379 -2.11 -8.03 11.73
C GLY A 379 -3.07 -8.64 12.78
N SER A 380 -2.52 -9.29 13.81
CA SER A 380 -3.35 -9.89 14.88
C SER A 380 -3.86 -8.85 15.90
N LYS A 381 -3.19 -7.70 15.99
CA LYS A 381 -3.45 -6.62 16.97
C LYS A 381 -4.06 -5.39 16.32
N SER A 382 -4.01 -5.27 15.00
CA SER A 382 -4.43 -4.09 14.25
C SER A 382 -5.94 -4.03 14.05
N GLY A 383 -6.51 -2.86 14.29
CA GLY A 383 -7.85 -2.44 13.89
C GLY A 383 -7.87 -1.60 12.60
N GLY A 384 -6.73 -1.50 11.91
CA GLY A 384 -6.57 -0.74 10.67
C GLY A 384 -6.29 0.74 10.90
N TYR A 385 -6.72 1.58 9.94
CA TYR A 385 -6.38 3.01 9.91
C TYR A 385 -7.49 3.94 10.47
N GLY A 386 -8.52 3.38 11.08
CA GLY A 386 -9.67 4.11 11.62
C GLY A 386 -10.89 4.03 10.70
N TRP A 387 -12.08 4.18 11.27
CA TRP A 387 -13.37 4.03 10.57
C TRP A 387 -13.60 5.04 9.44
N TRP A 388 -12.84 6.15 9.43
CA TRP A 388 -12.93 7.21 8.39
C TRP A 388 -12.13 6.91 7.13
N TRP A 389 -11.22 5.93 7.16
CA TRP A 389 -10.40 5.56 6.02
C TRP A 389 -11.27 5.29 4.77
N HIS A 390 -10.92 5.89 3.64
CA HIS A 390 -11.65 5.82 2.37
C HIS A 390 -13.10 6.36 2.41
N THR A 391 -13.43 7.21 3.37
CA THR A 391 -14.75 7.86 3.49
C THR A 391 -14.63 9.38 3.39
N GLU A 392 -15.77 10.05 3.21
CA GLU A 392 -15.86 11.51 3.22
C GLU A 392 -15.50 12.13 4.58
N ALA A 393 -15.39 11.31 5.61
CA ALA A 393 -14.99 11.75 6.95
C ALA A 393 -13.48 11.77 7.18
N ASP A 394 -12.67 11.36 6.19
CA ASP A 394 -11.21 11.51 6.26
C ASP A 394 -10.79 12.96 6.04
N THR A 395 -10.95 13.74 7.09
CA THR A 395 -10.73 15.20 7.14
C THR A 395 -9.66 15.54 8.19
N VAL A 396 -9.17 16.78 8.18
CA VAL A 396 -8.03 17.24 9.01
C VAL A 396 -8.19 16.96 10.51
N ASP A 397 -9.43 16.93 11.00
CA ASP A 397 -9.75 16.60 12.41
C ASP A 397 -9.51 15.12 12.78
N LYS A 398 -9.21 14.26 11.81
CA LYS A 398 -8.83 12.86 12.03
C LYS A 398 -7.32 12.67 12.20
N ILE A 399 -6.54 13.74 12.06
CA ILE A 399 -5.09 13.71 12.30
C ILE A 399 -4.81 14.24 13.70
N ASP A 400 -4.05 13.48 14.48
CA ASP A 400 -3.45 13.93 15.72
C ASP A 400 -2.05 14.49 15.41
N PRO A 401 -1.80 15.81 15.66
CA PRO A 401 -0.53 16.44 15.32
C PRO A 401 0.69 15.81 16.02
N GLU A 402 0.52 15.32 17.25
CA GLU A 402 1.62 14.70 18.01
C GLU A 402 1.90 13.27 17.52
N LEU A 403 0.86 12.51 17.15
CA LEU A 403 1.05 11.20 16.51
C LEU A 403 1.68 11.36 15.12
N LEU A 404 1.27 12.35 14.33
CA LEU A 404 1.89 12.63 13.04
C LEU A 404 3.37 13.04 13.19
N ARG A 405 3.69 13.86 14.20
CA ARG A 405 5.06 14.24 14.53
C ARG A 405 5.89 13.01 14.93
N ARG A 406 5.37 12.15 15.82
CA ARG A 406 6.00 10.89 16.23
C ARG A 406 6.29 9.98 15.04
N ASP A 407 5.30 9.75 14.19
CA ASP A 407 5.43 8.88 13.03
C ASP A 407 6.47 9.45 12.04
N THR A 408 6.44 10.76 11.80
CA THR A 408 7.46 11.44 10.98
C THR A 408 8.86 11.30 11.56
N GLN A 409 9.02 11.39 12.89
CA GLN A 409 10.30 11.17 13.55
C GLN A 409 10.82 9.73 13.37
N ILE A 410 9.94 8.72 13.42
CA ILE A 410 10.31 7.32 13.16
C ILE A 410 10.80 7.15 11.72
N PHE A 411 10.09 7.69 10.74
CA PHE A 411 10.52 7.68 9.34
C PHE A 411 11.85 8.41 9.16
N LEU A 412 12.02 9.60 9.75
CA LEU A 412 13.27 10.36 9.69
C LEU A 412 14.44 9.57 10.29
N ALA A 413 14.24 8.90 11.43
CA ALA A 413 15.28 8.08 12.07
C ALA A 413 15.76 6.93 11.17
N ALA A 414 14.81 6.24 10.51
CA ALA A 414 15.12 5.17 9.56
C ALA A 414 15.87 5.69 8.34
N VAL A 415 15.34 6.75 7.70
CA VAL A 415 15.91 7.35 6.48
C VAL A 415 17.29 7.93 6.75
N TYR A 416 17.46 8.69 7.83
CA TYR A 416 18.75 9.27 8.20
C TYR A 416 19.81 8.20 8.44
N LYS A 417 19.51 7.21 9.30
CA LYS A 417 20.42 6.08 9.56
C LYS A 417 20.81 5.36 8.26
N ALA A 418 19.85 5.05 7.41
CA ALA A 418 20.10 4.36 6.14
C ALA A 418 21.03 5.15 5.21
N CYS A 419 20.97 6.48 5.23
CA CYS A 419 21.77 7.33 4.34
C CYS A 419 23.07 7.85 4.97
N ALA A 420 23.17 7.98 6.30
CA ALA A 420 24.33 8.52 7.01
C ALA A 420 25.34 7.44 7.45
N ASP A 421 24.89 6.25 7.81
CA ASP A 421 25.77 5.17 8.27
C ASP A 421 26.78 4.76 7.15
N PRO A 422 28.01 4.36 7.52
CA PRO A 422 28.99 3.91 6.53
C PRO A 422 28.51 2.71 5.69
N ILE A 423 27.84 1.76 6.34
CA ILE A 423 27.31 0.54 5.73
C ILE A 423 25.77 0.64 5.67
N ILE A 424 25.19 0.27 4.56
CA ILE A 424 23.73 0.16 4.39
C ILE A 424 23.19 -0.77 5.48
N PRO A 425 22.27 -0.31 6.35
CA PRO A 425 21.81 -1.09 7.51
C PRO A 425 20.73 -2.12 7.13
N LEU A 426 21.04 -2.98 6.15
CA LEU A 426 20.25 -4.13 5.74
C LEU A 426 20.97 -5.40 6.17
N ASP A 427 20.26 -6.28 6.87
CA ASP A 427 20.82 -7.56 7.31
C ASP A 427 20.56 -8.66 6.27
N ILE A 428 21.49 -8.81 5.33
CA ILE A 428 21.44 -9.86 4.30
C ILE A 428 21.41 -11.27 4.88
N ARG A 429 21.86 -11.47 6.14
CA ARG A 429 21.79 -12.77 6.81
C ARG A 429 20.37 -13.08 7.22
N ALA A 430 19.64 -12.09 7.76
CA ALA A 430 18.24 -12.25 8.14
C ALA A 430 17.37 -12.56 6.91
N GLY A 431 17.52 -11.80 5.80
CA GLY A 431 16.82 -12.08 4.55
C GLY A 431 17.12 -13.46 4.00
N PHE A 432 18.40 -13.87 4.00
CA PHE A 432 18.75 -15.23 3.55
C PHE A 432 18.25 -16.33 4.49
N ALA A 433 18.18 -16.08 5.79
CA ALA A 433 17.62 -17.02 6.75
C ALA A 433 16.12 -17.27 6.50
N GLU A 434 15.35 -16.21 6.20
CA GLU A 434 13.95 -16.34 5.78
C GLU A 434 13.84 -17.24 4.53
N PHE A 435 14.63 -16.96 3.50
CA PHE A 435 14.67 -17.80 2.29
C PHE A 435 14.98 -19.26 2.61
N ALA A 436 16.00 -19.50 3.42
CA ALA A 436 16.44 -20.86 3.77
C ALA A 436 15.39 -21.63 4.57
N GLU A 437 14.71 -20.96 5.50
CA GLU A 437 13.62 -21.53 6.28
C GLU A 437 12.45 -21.93 5.39
N GLN A 438 12.00 -21.04 4.51
CA GLN A 438 10.90 -21.33 3.59
C GLN A 438 11.20 -22.50 2.65
N VAL A 439 12.44 -22.63 2.14
CA VAL A 439 12.83 -23.78 1.33
C VAL A 439 12.82 -25.08 2.15
N ARG A 440 13.24 -25.03 3.42
CA ARG A 440 13.17 -26.19 4.32
C ARG A 440 11.73 -26.61 4.59
N ASP A 441 10.84 -25.66 4.78
CA ASP A 441 9.41 -25.91 4.98
C ASP A 441 8.81 -26.60 3.75
N TYR A 442 9.06 -26.09 2.54
CA TYR A 442 8.64 -26.75 1.30
C TYR A 442 9.23 -28.16 1.15
N ALA A 443 10.50 -28.35 1.49
CA ALA A 443 11.14 -29.66 1.44
C ALA A 443 10.51 -30.66 2.42
N ALA A 444 9.97 -30.18 3.55
CA ALA A 444 9.33 -31.01 4.57
C ALA A 444 7.90 -31.44 4.20
N THR A 445 7.25 -30.80 3.21
CA THR A 445 5.86 -31.14 2.81
C THR A 445 5.74 -32.49 2.10
N GLY A 446 6.86 -33.10 1.68
CA GLY A 446 6.85 -34.43 1.03
C GLY A 446 6.26 -34.42 -0.39
N ASN A 447 6.36 -33.27 -1.09
CA ASN A 447 5.80 -33.02 -2.43
C ASN A 447 6.44 -33.81 -3.59
N GLY A 448 7.33 -34.76 -3.30
CA GLY A 448 7.99 -35.64 -4.30
C GLY A 448 9.18 -35.00 -5.02
N LEU A 449 9.52 -33.74 -4.75
CA LEU A 449 10.69 -33.06 -5.31
C LEU A 449 11.96 -33.34 -4.48
N ASP A 450 13.10 -33.42 -5.16
CA ASP A 450 14.41 -33.59 -4.50
C ASP A 450 15.04 -32.22 -4.17
N PHE A 451 14.83 -31.76 -2.96
CA PHE A 451 15.43 -30.51 -2.46
C PHE A 451 16.87 -30.63 -1.96
N ARG A 452 17.48 -31.85 -1.89
CA ARG A 452 18.83 -32.06 -1.36
C ARG A 452 19.90 -31.19 -2.04
N PRO A 453 19.93 -31.01 -3.38
CA PRO A 453 20.91 -30.14 -4.01
C PRO A 453 20.76 -28.67 -3.60
N LEU A 454 19.51 -28.19 -3.49
CA LEU A 454 19.23 -26.82 -3.07
C LEU A 454 19.60 -26.62 -1.59
N LEU A 455 19.21 -27.54 -0.71
CA LEU A 455 19.54 -27.48 0.72
C LEU A 455 21.07 -27.50 0.96
N SER A 456 21.82 -28.28 0.16
CA SER A 456 23.29 -28.25 0.22
C SER A 456 23.88 -26.89 -0.18
N ARG A 457 23.29 -26.22 -1.19
CA ARG A 457 23.69 -24.86 -1.59
C ARG A 457 23.34 -23.82 -0.53
N ILE A 458 22.17 -23.93 0.07
CA ILE A 458 21.73 -23.08 1.19
C ILE A 458 22.76 -23.17 2.32
N GLN A 459 23.09 -24.39 2.76
CA GLN A 459 24.08 -24.57 3.84
C GLN A 459 25.44 -23.97 3.50
N TRP A 460 25.87 -24.06 2.24
CA TRP A 460 27.12 -23.46 1.79
C TRP A 460 27.07 -21.92 1.87
N VAL A 461 25.93 -21.29 1.44
CA VAL A 461 25.77 -19.83 1.52
C VAL A 461 25.66 -19.38 2.98
N GLU A 462 24.96 -20.11 3.85
CA GLU A 462 24.90 -19.82 5.29
C GLU A 462 26.30 -19.77 5.91
N ASN A 463 27.15 -20.74 5.59
CA ASN A 463 28.54 -20.78 6.06
C ASN A 463 29.35 -19.59 5.56
N LEU A 464 29.17 -19.18 4.29
CA LEU A 464 29.82 -17.99 3.75
C LEU A 464 29.34 -16.73 4.46
N LEU A 465 28.03 -16.55 4.65
CA LEU A 465 27.47 -15.38 5.32
C LEU A 465 27.90 -15.31 6.79
N ALA A 466 28.00 -16.46 7.48
CA ALA A 466 28.49 -16.51 8.86
C ALA A 466 29.94 -16.02 9.01
N SER A 467 30.79 -16.28 8.00
CA SER A 467 32.18 -15.85 7.98
C SER A 467 32.42 -14.48 7.35
N LEU A 468 31.37 -13.86 6.79
CA LEU A 468 31.47 -12.59 6.07
C LEU A 468 31.71 -11.42 7.04
N ASP A 469 32.84 -10.72 6.83
CA ASP A 469 33.13 -9.44 7.52
C ASP A 469 32.85 -8.29 6.56
N LEU A 470 31.91 -7.43 6.93
CA LEU A 470 31.53 -6.23 6.19
C LEU A 470 32.21 -4.96 6.72
N SER A 471 33.00 -5.05 7.81
CA SER A 471 33.54 -3.87 8.51
C SER A 471 34.77 -3.22 7.80
N GLY A 472 35.43 -3.91 6.88
CA GLY A 472 36.67 -3.45 6.28
C GLY A 472 36.49 -2.37 5.21
N ASP A 473 36.06 -2.77 4.01
CA ASP A 473 35.84 -1.87 2.86
C ASP A 473 34.36 -1.56 2.71
N THR A 474 33.96 -0.37 3.15
CA THR A 474 32.55 0.06 3.17
C THR A 474 31.92 0.13 1.76
N GLU A 475 32.66 0.54 0.73
CA GLU A 475 32.14 0.58 -0.63
C GLU A 475 31.91 -0.84 -1.18
N LYS A 476 32.83 -1.75 -0.91
CA LYS A 476 32.69 -3.16 -1.29
C LYS A 476 31.54 -3.82 -0.54
N ALA A 477 31.40 -3.55 0.76
CA ALA A 477 30.31 -4.04 1.59
C ALA A 477 28.94 -3.56 1.04
N ASN A 478 28.78 -2.28 0.77
CA ASN A 478 27.55 -1.71 0.23
C ASN A 478 27.20 -2.28 -1.15
N ARG A 479 28.18 -2.43 -2.05
CA ARG A 479 27.98 -3.10 -3.34
C ARG A 479 27.55 -4.56 -3.19
N LEU A 480 28.11 -5.27 -2.22
CA LEU A 480 27.73 -6.66 -1.95
C LEU A 480 26.28 -6.75 -1.44
N ILE A 481 25.90 -5.91 -0.47
CA ILE A 481 24.53 -5.83 0.06
C ILE A 481 23.57 -5.57 -1.10
N LEU A 482 23.77 -4.52 -1.88
CA LEU A 482 22.90 -4.18 -3.02
C LEU A 482 22.75 -5.36 -3.99
N LYS A 483 23.86 -5.98 -4.39
CA LYS A 483 23.85 -7.13 -5.33
C LYS A 483 23.18 -8.36 -4.74
N PHE A 484 23.25 -8.54 -3.43
CA PHE A 484 22.60 -9.64 -2.74
C PHE A 484 21.08 -9.45 -2.76
N GLU A 485 20.61 -8.26 -2.40
CA GLU A 485 19.19 -7.91 -2.41
C GLU A 485 18.59 -7.97 -3.81
N GLN A 486 19.30 -7.51 -4.84
CA GLN A 486 18.91 -7.64 -6.25
C GLN A 486 18.61 -9.09 -6.68
N LYS A 487 19.09 -10.08 -5.95
CA LYS A 487 18.82 -11.50 -6.21
C LYS A 487 17.80 -12.07 -5.24
N LEU A 488 17.90 -11.71 -3.96
CA LEU A 488 17.10 -12.30 -2.89
C LEU A 488 15.65 -11.80 -2.89
N VAL A 489 15.45 -10.48 -3.00
CA VAL A 489 14.11 -9.89 -2.95
C VAL A 489 13.18 -10.44 -4.03
N PRO A 490 13.60 -10.54 -5.32
CA PRO A 490 12.74 -11.16 -6.33
C PRO A 490 12.43 -12.63 -6.06
N LEU A 491 13.34 -13.40 -5.45
CA LEU A 491 13.07 -14.79 -5.10
C LEU A 491 12.00 -14.90 -4.01
N LEU A 492 12.06 -14.02 -3.00
CA LEU A 492 11.14 -14.06 -1.85
C LEU A 492 9.76 -13.46 -2.15
N TYR A 493 9.66 -12.53 -3.13
CA TYR A 493 8.50 -11.66 -3.26
C TYR A 493 7.90 -11.56 -4.68
N VAL A 494 8.47 -12.22 -5.70
CA VAL A 494 7.99 -12.09 -7.10
C VAL A 494 7.59 -13.46 -7.65
N LYS A 495 6.35 -13.56 -8.14
CA LYS A 495 5.78 -14.77 -8.78
C LYS A 495 5.93 -14.74 -10.30
N LYS A 496 5.60 -13.61 -10.92
CA LYS A 496 5.72 -13.41 -12.36
C LYS A 496 7.20 -13.16 -12.78
N SER A 497 7.40 -12.44 -13.81
CA SER A 497 8.71 -11.94 -14.22
C SER A 497 9.16 -10.77 -13.34
N ARG A 498 10.46 -10.54 -13.24
CA ARG A 498 11.04 -9.34 -12.60
C ARG A 498 10.54 -8.02 -13.21
N PHE A 499 10.11 -8.07 -14.47
CA PHE A 499 9.63 -6.93 -15.26
C PHE A 499 8.11 -6.82 -15.26
N GLY A 500 7.40 -7.78 -14.69
CA GLY A 500 5.96 -7.75 -14.52
C GLY A 500 5.56 -7.47 -13.07
N HIS A 501 4.30 -7.17 -12.88
CA HIS A 501 3.74 -6.89 -11.56
C HIS A 501 2.77 -8.00 -11.15
N ASP A 502 3.02 -8.63 -10.01
CA ASP A 502 2.12 -9.62 -9.44
C ASP A 502 0.82 -8.97 -8.98
N ALA A 503 -0.26 -9.74 -9.02
CA ALA A 503 -1.56 -9.29 -8.53
C ALA A 503 -1.52 -8.88 -7.06
N ALA A 504 -2.32 -7.86 -6.70
CA ALA A 504 -2.54 -7.49 -5.30
C ALA A 504 -3.13 -8.68 -4.54
N SER A 505 -2.39 -9.21 -3.59
CA SER A 505 -2.79 -10.40 -2.84
C SER A 505 -1.98 -10.55 -1.55
N ARG A 506 -2.45 -11.40 -0.68
CA ARG A 506 -1.67 -11.94 0.42
C ARG A 506 -0.77 -13.04 -0.16
N GLN A 507 0.48 -12.69 -0.45
CA GLN A 507 1.40 -13.56 -1.15
C GLN A 507 2.20 -14.42 -0.16
N ALA A 508 2.26 -15.72 -0.43
CA ALA A 508 3.14 -16.63 0.31
C ALA A 508 4.62 -16.29 0.07
N PRO A 509 5.53 -16.59 1.01
CA PRO A 509 6.96 -16.55 0.73
C PRO A 509 7.33 -17.52 -0.40
N LEU A 510 8.33 -17.17 -1.21
CA LEU A 510 8.74 -17.93 -2.40
C LEU A 510 7.55 -18.20 -3.34
N PRO A 511 6.88 -17.17 -3.85
CA PRO A 511 5.62 -17.35 -4.56
C PRO A 511 5.74 -18.17 -5.86
N LEU A 512 6.97 -18.35 -6.41
CA LEU A 512 7.25 -19.28 -7.50
C LEU A 512 7.06 -20.75 -7.11
N LEU A 513 7.13 -21.08 -5.81
CA LEU A 513 6.94 -22.45 -5.32
C LEU A 513 5.47 -22.74 -4.93
N GLU A 514 4.59 -21.74 -4.96
CA GLU A 514 3.19 -21.88 -4.56
C GLU A 514 2.42 -22.91 -5.41
N GLU A 515 2.88 -23.16 -6.65
CA GLU A 515 2.30 -24.16 -7.57
C GLU A 515 2.97 -25.55 -7.47
N VAL A 516 3.94 -25.69 -6.59
CA VAL A 516 4.57 -26.98 -6.33
C VAL A 516 3.63 -27.80 -5.45
N PRO A 517 3.24 -29.03 -5.87
CA PRO A 517 2.24 -29.85 -5.17
C PRO A 517 2.61 -30.17 -3.73
#